data_ff78ef7ccbd1a062e9c73607d9466b43
#
_entry.id   ff78ef7ccbd1a062e9c73607d9466b43
#
_cell.length_a   1.000
_cell.length_b   1.000
_cell.length_c   1.000
_cell.angle_alpha   90.00
_cell.angle_beta   90.00
_cell.angle_gamma   90.00
#
_symmetry.space_group_name_H-M   'P 1'
#
loop_
_entity.id
_entity.type
_entity.pdbx_description
1 polymer ?
#
loop_
_entity_poly.entity_id
_entity_poly.type
_entity_poly.pdbx_seq_one_letter_code
_entity_poly.pdbx_strand_id
1 'polypeptide(L)' 'MFELVFALLMYMGDKLEGYSPKTSVADCLEQKRKVERDQGTNVNWSCKQVEAIIETDKHGIKRIKEIKSVK' A
#
# COMPACT_ATOMS: atom_id res chain seq x y z
N MET A 1 -4.64 -10.02 14.38
CA MET A 1 -4.87 -8.67 14.95
C MET A 1 -4.64 -7.60 13.90
N PHE A 2 -5.56 -6.65 13.80
CA PHE A 2 -5.39 -5.55 12.84
C PHE A 2 -4.44 -4.50 13.37
N GLU A 3 -3.58 -4.00 12.51
CA GLU A 3 -2.65 -2.93 12.83
C GLU A 3 -2.93 -1.74 11.92
N LEU A 4 -2.70 -0.55 12.43
CA LEU A 4 -2.83 0.67 11.65
C LEU A 4 -1.48 0.96 10.99
N VAL A 5 -1.46 0.88 9.67
CA VAL A 5 -0.22 1.07 8.90
C VAL A 5 -0.46 2.00 7.72
N PHE A 6 0.61 2.64 7.25
CA PHE A 6 0.56 3.36 5.99
C PHE A 6 0.69 2.34 4.86
N ALA A 7 -0.09 2.53 3.81
CA ALA A 7 -0.07 1.64 2.68
C ALA A 7 -0.10 2.40 1.37
N LEU A 8 0.66 1.90 0.41
CA LEU A 8 0.60 2.37 -0.96
C LEU A 8 -0.47 1.55 -1.68
N LEU A 9 -1.53 2.23 -2.10
CA LEU A 9 -2.67 1.58 -2.75
C LEU A 9 -2.62 1.81 -4.25
N MET A 10 -2.84 0.76 -5.01
CA MET A 10 -2.87 0.82 -6.47
C MET A 10 -4.29 0.61 -6.95
N TYR A 11 -4.79 1.58 -7.70
CA TYR A 11 -6.13 1.51 -8.31
C TYR A 11 -6.01 1.47 -9.81
N MET A 12 -6.79 0.60 -10.43
CA MET A 12 -6.96 0.60 -11.88
C MET A 12 -8.41 0.99 -12.15
N GLY A 13 -8.59 2.22 -12.63
CA GLY A 13 -9.92 2.81 -12.66
C GLY A 13 -10.41 3.06 -11.25
N ASP A 14 -11.59 2.56 -10.92
CA ASP A 14 -12.17 2.70 -9.58
C ASP A 14 -11.91 1.50 -8.68
N LYS A 15 -11.14 0.53 -9.15
CA LYS A 15 -10.96 -0.73 -8.45
C LYS A 15 -9.60 -0.83 -7.80
N LEU A 16 -9.57 -1.22 -6.53
CA LEU A 16 -8.32 -1.46 -5.81
C LEU A 16 -7.72 -2.78 -6.27
N GLU A 17 -6.55 -2.72 -6.91
CA GLU A 17 -5.89 -3.90 -7.47
C GLU A 17 -4.71 -4.38 -6.63
N GLY A 18 -4.13 -3.52 -5.84
CA GLY A 18 -2.99 -3.93 -5.03
C GLY A 18 -2.71 -2.97 -3.90
N TYR A 19 -1.93 -3.44 -2.94
CA TYR A 19 -1.55 -2.63 -1.79
C TYR A 19 -0.23 -3.15 -1.23
N SER A 20 0.53 -2.23 -0.62
CA SER A 20 1.83 -2.55 -0.08
C SER A 20 2.06 -1.78 1.22
N PRO A 21 2.42 -2.45 2.32
CA PRO A 21 2.66 -1.75 3.58
C PRO A 21 3.96 -0.95 3.51
N LYS A 22 3.94 0.21 4.15
CA LYS A 22 5.11 1.09 4.25
C LYS A 22 5.35 1.46 5.71
N THR A 23 6.58 1.79 6.02
CA THR A 23 6.96 2.11 7.40
C THR A 23 6.55 3.51 7.82
N SER A 24 6.41 4.41 6.86
CA SER A 24 6.04 5.80 7.14
C SER A 24 5.38 6.43 5.93
N VAL A 25 4.72 7.58 6.15
CA VAL A 25 4.12 8.33 5.05
C VAL A 25 5.19 8.83 4.07
N ALA A 26 6.38 9.17 4.57
CA ALA A 26 7.48 9.62 3.72
C ALA A 26 7.92 8.52 2.76
N ASP A 27 8.08 7.29 3.27
CA ASP A 27 8.39 6.12 2.45
C ASP A 27 7.33 5.88 1.39
N CYS A 28 6.07 5.98 1.79
CA CYS A 28 4.94 5.76 0.89
C CYS A 28 4.95 6.78 -0.25
N LEU A 29 5.15 8.05 0.07
CA LEU A 29 5.18 9.12 -0.94
C LEU A 29 6.37 8.98 -1.88
N GLU A 30 7.51 8.57 -1.36
CA GLU A 30 8.69 8.34 -2.19
C GLU A 30 8.44 7.21 -3.18
N GLN A 31 7.89 6.11 -2.71
CA GLN A 31 7.55 4.97 -3.57
C GLN A 31 6.48 5.34 -4.59
N LYS A 32 5.48 6.13 -4.16
CA LYS A 32 4.44 6.62 -5.05
C LYS A 32 5.01 7.39 -6.22
N ARG A 33 5.96 8.29 -5.96
CA ARG A 33 6.61 9.07 -7.03
C ARG A 33 7.34 8.17 -8.02
N LYS A 34 8.03 7.14 -7.52
CA LYS A 34 8.77 6.21 -8.36
C LYS A 34 7.83 5.42 -9.28
N VAL A 35 6.75 4.87 -8.73
CA VAL A 35 5.84 4.05 -9.52
C VAL A 35 5.01 4.88 -10.49
N GLU A 36 4.64 6.10 -10.12
CA GLU A 36 3.92 6.99 -11.03
C GLU A 36 4.75 7.36 -12.25
N ARG A 37 6.06 7.50 -12.06
CA ARG A 37 6.97 7.78 -13.16
C ARG A 37 7.08 6.61 -14.12
N ASP A 38 7.05 5.38 -13.60
CA ASP A 38 7.30 4.18 -14.39
C ASP A 38 6.04 3.55 -15.00
N GLN A 39 4.87 3.74 -14.37
CA GLN A 39 3.67 2.98 -14.73
C GLN A 39 2.73 3.68 -15.70
N GLY A 40 2.92 4.95 -15.98
CA GLY A 40 2.05 5.66 -16.90
C GLY A 40 0.75 6.13 -16.27
N THR A 41 -0.28 6.38 -17.09
CA THR A 41 -1.47 7.11 -16.69
C THR A 41 -2.69 6.26 -16.32
N ASN A 42 -2.65 4.96 -16.59
CA ASN A 42 -3.82 4.10 -16.38
C ASN A 42 -3.96 3.61 -14.95
N VAL A 43 -2.96 3.85 -14.12
CA VAL A 43 -2.91 3.37 -12.75
C VAL A 43 -2.84 4.57 -11.81
N ASN A 44 -3.72 4.57 -10.80
CA ASN A 44 -3.72 5.60 -9.78
C ASN A 44 -3.12 5.04 -8.50
N TRP A 45 -2.24 5.83 -7.88
CA TRP A 45 -1.58 5.44 -6.65
C TRP A 45 -2.00 6.37 -5.52
N SER A 46 -2.17 5.82 -4.34
CA SER A 46 -2.58 6.62 -3.18
C SER A 46 -1.88 6.12 -1.94
N CYS A 47 -1.44 7.06 -1.11
CA CYS A 47 -0.88 6.73 0.20
C CYS A 47 -1.93 7.02 1.26
N LYS A 48 -2.35 5.98 1.97
CA LYS A 48 -3.38 6.10 3.01
C LYS A 48 -3.03 5.23 4.19
N GLN A 49 -3.59 5.60 5.33
CA GLN A 49 -3.49 4.80 6.54
C GLN A 49 -4.62 3.77 6.53
N VAL A 50 -4.28 2.52 6.74
CA VAL A 50 -5.25 1.42 6.70
C VAL A 50 -5.13 0.57 7.95
N GLU A 51 -6.25 -0.04 8.35
CA GLU A 51 -6.24 -1.08 9.37
C GLU A 51 -6.13 -2.41 8.64
N ALA A 52 -5.06 -3.15 8.92
CA ALA A 52 -4.77 -4.37 8.18
C ALA A 52 -4.13 -5.42 9.06
N ILE A 53 -4.29 -6.66 8.66
CA ILE A 53 -3.55 -7.77 9.26
C ILE A 53 -2.23 -7.88 8.50
N ILE A 54 -1.13 -7.76 9.24
CA ILE A 54 0.21 -7.84 8.67
C ILE A 54 0.77 -9.22 8.94
N GLU A 55 1.30 -9.83 7.89
CA GLU A 55 1.94 -11.12 7.95
C GLU A 55 3.41 -10.97 7.55
N THR A 56 4.30 -11.52 8.35
CA THR A 56 5.73 -11.50 8.05
C THR A 56 6.12 -12.88 7.54
N ASP A 57 6.73 -12.93 6.36
CA ASP A 57 7.16 -14.20 5.80
C ASP A 57 8.50 -14.65 6.39
N LYS A 58 8.98 -15.80 5.94
CA LYS A 58 10.23 -16.39 6.45
C LYS A 58 11.47 -15.57 6.12
N HIS A 59 11.35 -14.63 5.19
CA HIS A 59 12.45 -13.74 4.82
C HIS A 59 12.38 -12.40 5.54
N GLY A 60 11.39 -12.22 6.44
CA GLY A 60 11.20 -10.98 7.18
C GLY A 60 10.47 -9.90 6.41
N ILE A 61 9.91 -10.24 5.26
CA ILE A 61 9.16 -9.27 4.45
C ILE A 61 7.73 -9.19 4.95
N LYS A 62 7.29 -7.98 5.26
CA LYS A 62 5.94 -7.76 5.75
C LYS A 62 4.98 -7.59 4.58
N ARG A 63 3.84 -8.25 4.68
CA ARG A 63 2.77 -8.17 3.68
C ARG A 63 1.45 -7.93 4.34
N ILE A 64 0.55 -7.26 3.65
CA ILE A 64 -0.82 -7.09 4.12
C ILE A 64 -1.61 -8.34 3.73
N LYS A 65 -2.07 -9.07 4.73
CA LYS A 65 -2.88 -10.25 4.52
C LYS A 65 -4.33 -9.88 4.24
N GLU A 66 -4.84 -8.90 4.98
CA GLU A 66 -6.24 -8.48 4.86
C GLU A 66 -6.36 -7.02 5.29
N ILE A 67 -7.16 -6.25 4.57
CA ILE A 67 -7.47 -4.88 4.93
C ILE A 67 -8.87 -4.82 5.52
N LYS A 68 -8.98 -4.25 6.73
CA LYS A 68 -10.26 -4.04 7.38
C LYS A 68 -10.94 -2.79 6.87
N SER A 69 -10.19 -1.68 6.84
CA SER A 69 -10.73 -0.41 6.37
C SER A 69 -9.62 0.51 5.89
N VAL A 70 -9.99 1.42 4.99
CA VAL A 70 -9.10 2.47 4.52
C VAL A 70 -9.53 3.78 5.16
N LYS A 71 -8.58 4.46 5.78
CA LYS A 71 -8.87 5.74 6.45
C LYS A 71 -8.42 6.92 5.61
#